data_d66f76da2d91366417f91cc8d8deda26
#
_entry.id   d66f76da2d91366417f91cc8d8deda26
#
_cell.length_a   1.000
_cell.length_b   1.000
_cell.length_c   1.000
_cell.angle_alpha   90.00
_cell.angle_beta   90.00
_cell.angle_gamma   90.00
#
_symmetry.space_group_name_H-M   'P 1'
#
loop_
_entity.id
_entity.type
_entity.pdbx_description
1 polymer ?
#
loop_
_entity_poly.entity_id
_entity_poly.type
_entity_poly.pdbx_seq_one_letter_code
_entity_poly.pdbx_strand_id
1 'polypeptide(L)'
;MKGSFTSSETRFIQQATLEYLKVRNNWTTQNADGEVVDRIIILLTDGAKKDNWSKDITTRMNRKTNQEESYQGLEQVLNDMELPCPVETISIPDGKSEEEMWTIFNVVYEALRINDELYFDLTHSFRYLPMLVLVLGNYAKFLKNVTVKHISYGNYEARDANTNEAPLMDILPLTMLQDWTFAAADLIQNGNIKKLQELKENNALVPLLRERGKKNIDRRLAEGYLDAYIDSLRNFLNDMKLCQGPNILSGVTINQIRDCHEQVSEAFEKVIAPIPPIISKIQKSLKDFETTDTMYPESLRNGYEAAKWCYDHQLYQQAVTILDENITTDFCQRLGTDEHVYKERTASNALLRWGVYREEDWEADTLEAVREKVQVAACSPDILNFIRLMQKDAVWIHNGCRNKYNHASMIQGTEGMLTPEDIEKLGRIIMRIVGRIR
;
A
#
# COMPACT_ATOMS: atom_id res chain seq x y z
N MET A 1 1.44 31.64 -11.30
CA MET A 1 2.00 32.14 -10.02
C MET A 1 0.89 32.04 -8.98
N LYS A 2 0.91 31.08 -8.05
CA LYS A 2 0.13 31.19 -6.83
C LYS A 2 0.86 32.19 -5.98
N GLY A 3 0.23 33.34 -5.69
CA GLY A 3 0.78 34.37 -4.84
C GLY A 3 1.20 33.73 -3.49
N SER A 4 2.35 34.12 -2.96
CA SER A 4 2.74 33.80 -1.59
C SER A 4 1.69 34.45 -0.68
N PHE A 5 1.01 33.63 0.15
CA PHE A 5 0.12 34.15 1.17
C PHE A 5 1.01 34.69 2.30
N THR A 6 0.76 35.91 2.73
CA THR A 6 1.30 36.49 3.94
C THR A 6 0.13 36.88 4.84
N SER A 7 0.14 36.38 6.09
CA SER A 7 -0.88 36.74 7.07
C SER A 7 -0.75 38.20 7.51
N SER A 8 -1.76 38.72 8.19
CA SER A 8 -1.63 39.93 8.98
C SER A 8 -0.51 39.76 10.04
N GLU A 9 0.08 40.86 10.49
CA GLU A 9 1.03 40.83 11.59
C GLU A 9 0.31 40.35 12.86
N THR A 10 0.79 39.24 13.43
CA THR A 10 0.14 38.63 14.60
C THR A 10 1.17 38.03 15.55
N ARG A 11 0.79 38.02 16.82
CA ARG A 11 1.51 37.32 17.87
C ARG A 11 1.17 35.81 17.89
N PHE A 12 -0.04 35.46 17.40
CA PHE A 12 -0.58 34.11 17.49
C PHE A 12 -0.55 33.42 16.16
N ILE A 13 0.24 32.36 16.06
CA ILE A 13 0.31 31.54 14.84
C ILE A 13 -1.06 30.97 14.46
N GLN A 14 -1.92 30.71 15.43
CA GLN A 14 -3.31 30.23 15.21
C GLN A 14 -4.08 31.21 14.32
N GLN A 15 -3.94 32.52 14.54
CA GLN A 15 -4.53 33.52 13.66
C GLN A 15 -4.00 33.38 12.22
N ALA A 16 -2.67 33.33 12.04
CA ALA A 16 -2.05 33.21 10.73
C ALA A 16 -2.47 31.89 10.03
N THR A 17 -2.55 30.79 10.76
CA THR A 17 -3.03 29.50 10.26
C THR A 17 -4.47 29.57 9.79
N LEU A 18 -5.35 30.18 10.57
CA LEU A 18 -6.77 30.31 10.25
C LEU A 18 -6.99 31.27 9.05
N GLU A 19 -6.26 32.38 8.98
CA GLU A 19 -6.26 33.26 7.81
C GLU A 19 -5.82 32.53 6.52
N TYR A 20 -4.78 31.71 6.62
CA TYR A 20 -4.32 30.86 5.52
C TYR A 20 -5.39 29.86 5.08
N LEU A 21 -6.02 29.17 6.02
CA LEU A 21 -7.06 28.20 5.74
C LEU A 21 -8.33 28.84 5.16
N LYS A 22 -8.71 30.03 5.65
CA LYS A 22 -9.84 30.81 5.14
C LYS A 22 -9.67 31.18 3.66
N VAL A 23 -8.46 31.56 3.27
CA VAL A 23 -8.14 31.91 1.85
C VAL A 23 -8.05 30.66 0.97
N ARG A 24 -7.50 29.55 1.49
CA ARG A 24 -7.26 28.33 0.73
C ARG A 24 -8.49 27.47 0.52
N ASN A 25 -9.33 27.39 1.55
CA ASN A 25 -10.54 26.58 1.56
C ASN A 25 -11.73 27.55 1.49
N ASN A 26 -12.60 27.42 0.49
CA ASN A 26 -13.93 28.02 0.56
C ASN A 26 -14.69 27.32 1.68
N TRP A 27 -14.53 27.79 2.92
CA TRP A 27 -15.22 27.20 4.05
C TRP A 27 -16.72 27.31 3.86
N THR A 28 -17.35 26.19 3.52
CA THR A 28 -18.79 26.03 3.59
C THR A 28 -19.09 25.38 4.93
N THR A 29 -19.48 26.18 5.88
CA THR A 29 -19.68 25.75 7.26
C THR A 29 -21.03 25.09 7.51
N GLN A 30 -21.91 25.10 6.51
CA GLN A 30 -23.27 24.58 6.62
C GLN A 30 -23.44 23.34 5.75
N ASN A 31 -24.09 22.30 6.32
CA ASN A 31 -24.57 21.16 5.55
C ASN A 31 -25.79 21.55 4.67
N ALA A 32 -26.34 20.60 3.92
CA ALA A 32 -27.52 20.81 3.08
C ALA A 32 -28.75 21.31 3.86
N ASP A 33 -28.81 21.05 5.16
CA ASP A 33 -29.90 21.43 6.06
C ASP A 33 -29.64 22.79 6.73
N GLY A 34 -28.52 23.46 6.42
CA GLY A 34 -28.16 24.77 6.97
C GLY A 34 -27.53 24.73 8.37
N GLU A 35 -27.17 23.55 8.86
CA GLU A 35 -26.48 23.39 10.14
C GLU A 35 -24.97 23.63 9.99
N VAL A 36 -24.38 24.37 10.94
CA VAL A 36 -22.92 24.55 11.01
C VAL A 36 -22.28 23.26 11.50
N VAL A 37 -21.50 22.62 10.64
CA VAL A 37 -20.84 21.34 10.93
C VAL A 37 -19.37 21.50 11.30
N ASP A 38 -18.72 22.55 10.78
CA ASP A 38 -17.31 22.83 11.08
C ASP A 38 -17.14 23.47 12.44
N ARG A 39 -16.01 23.23 13.07
CA ARG A 39 -15.65 23.81 14.37
C ARG A 39 -14.14 23.93 14.52
N ILE A 40 -13.71 24.89 15.29
CA ILE A 40 -12.33 25.08 15.69
C ILE A 40 -12.19 24.63 17.13
N ILE A 41 -11.29 23.70 17.39
CA ILE A 41 -11.00 23.20 18.74
C ILE A 41 -9.65 23.74 19.19
N ILE A 42 -9.62 24.48 20.28
CA ILE A 42 -8.41 24.96 20.92
C ILE A 42 -8.14 24.14 22.18
N LEU A 43 -7.05 23.42 22.20
CA LEU A 43 -6.60 22.63 23.36
C LEU A 43 -5.84 23.57 24.31
N LEU A 44 -6.27 23.66 25.55
CA LEU A 44 -5.71 24.59 26.52
C LEU A 44 -5.27 23.86 27.80
N THR A 45 -4.02 24.05 28.18
CA THR A 45 -3.58 23.80 29.56
C THR A 45 -3.99 24.96 30.47
N ASP A 46 -4.00 24.77 31.78
CA ASP A 46 -4.30 25.83 32.71
C ASP A 46 -3.33 27.03 32.56
N GLY A 47 -2.06 26.76 32.34
CA GLY A 47 -1.06 27.79 32.05
C GLY A 47 -1.35 28.55 30.76
N ALA A 48 -1.65 27.85 29.66
CA ALA A 48 -1.98 28.48 28.38
C ALA A 48 -3.27 29.30 28.47
N LYS A 49 -4.26 28.80 29.20
CA LYS A 49 -5.53 29.52 29.44
C LYS A 49 -5.30 30.85 30.16
N LYS A 50 -4.47 30.83 31.19
CA LYS A 50 -4.18 32.04 31.99
C LYS A 50 -3.31 33.03 31.20
N ASP A 51 -2.27 32.57 30.53
CA ASP A 51 -1.20 33.42 29.98
C ASP A 51 -1.46 33.90 28.55
N ASN A 52 -2.29 33.16 27.77
CA ASN A 52 -2.42 33.42 26.35
C ASN A 52 -3.88 33.46 25.86
N TRP A 53 -4.82 32.80 26.52
CA TRP A 53 -6.23 32.74 26.09
C TRP A 53 -7.05 33.88 26.58
N SER A 54 -6.87 34.32 27.85
CA SER A 54 -7.73 35.30 28.52
C SER A 54 -8.01 36.54 27.68
N LYS A 55 -9.25 37.04 27.75
CA LYS A 55 -9.66 38.28 27.09
C LYS A 55 -8.97 39.52 27.65
N ASP A 56 -8.49 39.44 28.89
CA ASP A 56 -7.84 40.56 29.55
C ASP A 56 -6.49 40.88 28.88
N ILE A 57 -6.23 42.17 28.80
CA ILE A 57 -4.96 42.71 28.28
C ILE A 57 -3.82 42.23 29.20
N THR A 58 -2.94 41.42 28.68
CA THR A 58 -1.76 40.95 29.41
C THR A 58 -0.61 41.92 29.14
N THR A 59 -0.06 42.53 30.15
CA THR A 59 1.17 43.35 30.04
C THR A 59 2.40 42.45 30.15
N ARG A 60 3.27 42.54 29.16
CA ARG A 60 4.60 41.89 29.19
C ARG A 60 5.69 42.87 28.89
N MET A 61 6.80 42.73 29.58
CA MET A 61 8.03 43.46 29.27
C MET A 61 8.61 42.99 27.93
N ASN A 62 8.64 43.87 26.94
CA ASN A 62 9.34 43.58 25.69
C ASN A 62 10.87 43.57 25.98
N ARG A 63 11.49 42.39 25.81
CA ARG A 63 12.91 42.17 26.10
C ARG A 63 13.85 43.03 25.23
N LYS A 64 13.42 43.55 24.08
CA LYS A 64 14.22 44.38 23.19
C LYS A 64 14.10 45.88 23.50
N THR A 65 12.88 46.32 23.80
CA THR A 65 12.60 47.74 24.05
C THR A 65 12.62 48.09 25.52
N ASN A 66 12.59 47.10 26.41
CA ASN A 66 12.46 47.24 27.85
C ASN A 66 11.22 48.07 28.29
N GLN A 67 10.15 48.02 27.44
CA GLN A 67 8.89 48.69 27.68
C GLN A 67 7.80 47.65 27.94
N GLU A 68 6.80 47.99 28.76
CA GLU A 68 5.58 47.20 28.92
C GLU A 68 4.74 47.31 27.68
N GLU A 69 4.43 46.19 27.07
CA GLU A 69 3.51 46.07 25.94
C GLU A 69 2.24 45.34 26.38
N SER A 70 1.08 45.89 26.02
CA SER A 70 -0.24 45.27 26.29
C SER A 70 -0.64 44.44 25.08
N TYR A 71 -1.13 43.22 25.33
CA TYR A 71 -1.57 42.29 24.30
C TYR A 71 -2.97 41.78 24.59
N GLN A 72 -3.80 41.68 23.57
CA GLN A 72 -5.07 40.96 23.66
C GLN A 72 -4.79 39.45 23.77
N GLY A 73 -5.62 38.71 24.46
CA GLY A 73 -5.61 37.27 24.50
C GLY A 73 -6.11 36.65 23.15
N LEU A 74 -5.75 35.40 22.90
CA LEU A 74 -6.15 34.72 21.68
C LEU A 74 -7.67 34.63 21.50
N GLU A 75 -8.43 34.50 22.59
CA GLU A 75 -9.90 34.50 22.56
C GLU A 75 -10.46 35.78 21.91
N GLN A 76 -9.93 36.96 22.27
CA GLN A 76 -10.38 38.22 21.67
C GLN A 76 -9.95 38.30 20.20
N VAL A 77 -8.73 37.92 19.88
CA VAL A 77 -8.22 37.90 18.49
C VAL A 77 -9.11 37.03 17.61
N LEU A 78 -9.49 35.82 18.07
CA LEU A 78 -10.35 34.93 17.31
C LEU A 78 -11.79 35.45 17.16
N ASN A 79 -12.31 36.14 18.18
CA ASN A 79 -13.63 36.81 18.10
C ASN A 79 -13.61 37.92 17.04
N ASP A 80 -12.53 38.70 16.99
CA ASP A 80 -12.38 39.82 16.03
C ASP A 80 -12.18 39.33 14.57
N MET A 81 -11.83 38.06 14.37
CA MET A 81 -11.65 37.47 13.03
C MET A 81 -12.96 37.14 12.28
N GLU A 82 -14.11 37.26 12.94
CA GLU A 82 -15.42 36.90 12.39
C GLU A 82 -15.34 35.52 11.66
N LEU A 83 -14.95 34.50 12.43
CA LEU A 83 -14.78 33.15 11.91
C LEU A 83 -16.16 32.55 11.55
N PRO A 84 -16.24 31.75 10.45
CA PRO A 84 -17.51 31.23 9.96
C PRO A 84 -18.07 30.08 10.80
N CYS A 85 -17.32 29.56 11.77
CA CYS A 85 -17.68 28.44 12.63
C CYS A 85 -17.32 28.70 14.10
N PRO A 86 -17.95 27.99 15.05
CA PRO A 86 -17.70 28.17 16.47
C PRO A 86 -16.27 27.78 16.85
N VAL A 87 -15.72 28.50 17.84
CA VAL A 87 -14.47 28.17 18.51
C VAL A 87 -14.79 27.53 19.86
N GLU A 88 -14.37 26.30 20.04
CA GLU A 88 -14.55 25.52 21.26
C GLU A 88 -13.20 25.36 21.96
N THR A 89 -13.22 25.43 23.30
CA THR A 89 -12.01 25.17 24.10
C THR A 89 -12.13 23.84 24.82
N ILE A 90 -11.06 23.04 24.82
CA ILE A 90 -10.98 21.81 25.59
C ILE A 90 -9.79 21.89 26.52
N SER A 91 -10.03 21.72 27.82
CA SER A 91 -8.98 21.70 28.83
C SER A 91 -8.20 20.36 28.75
N ILE A 92 -6.88 20.47 28.74
CA ILE A 92 -5.97 19.32 28.75
C ILE A 92 -4.93 19.51 29.86
N PRO A 93 -4.37 18.42 30.43
CA PRO A 93 -3.26 18.50 31.38
C PRO A 93 -1.98 18.99 30.71
N ASP A 94 -0.97 19.32 31.51
CA ASP A 94 0.33 19.83 31.03
C ASP A 94 1.18 18.76 30.30
N GLY A 95 0.79 17.48 30.32
CA GLY A 95 1.53 16.41 29.66
C GLY A 95 2.88 16.06 30.31
N LYS A 96 2.96 16.17 31.64
CA LYS A 96 4.18 15.94 32.43
C LYS A 96 4.41 14.49 32.81
N SER A 97 3.41 13.62 32.60
CA SER A 97 3.48 12.19 32.88
C SER A 97 2.93 11.38 31.72
N GLU A 98 3.21 10.07 31.73
CA GLU A 98 2.63 9.13 30.75
C GLU A 98 1.12 9.08 30.86
N GLU A 99 0.57 9.13 32.07
CA GLU A 99 -0.88 9.15 32.32
C GLU A 99 -1.53 10.41 31.73
N GLU A 100 -0.91 11.56 31.90
CA GLU A 100 -1.37 12.80 31.27
C GLU A 100 -1.30 12.76 29.74
N MET A 101 -0.27 12.13 29.20
CA MET A 101 -0.13 11.93 27.74
C MET A 101 -1.30 11.11 27.18
N TRP A 102 -1.67 10.00 27.84
CA TRP A 102 -2.81 9.18 27.44
C TRP A 102 -4.14 9.91 27.66
N THR A 103 -4.24 10.75 28.69
CA THR A 103 -5.40 11.61 28.92
C THR A 103 -5.58 12.59 27.76
N ILE A 104 -4.50 13.26 27.31
CA ILE A 104 -4.55 14.17 26.16
C ILE A 104 -4.97 13.41 24.90
N PHE A 105 -4.38 12.22 24.66
CA PHE A 105 -4.75 11.38 23.52
C PHE A 105 -6.25 11.08 23.48
N ASN A 106 -6.80 10.61 24.60
CA ASN A 106 -8.21 10.24 24.70
C ASN A 106 -9.12 11.47 24.53
N VAL A 107 -8.80 12.58 25.17
CA VAL A 107 -9.58 13.82 25.05
C VAL A 107 -9.65 14.30 23.61
N VAL A 108 -8.51 14.29 22.89
CA VAL A 108 -8.50 14.69 21.48
C VAL A 108 -9.24 13.68 20.61
N TYR A 109 -9.05 12.37 20.85
CA TYR A 109 -9.77 11.33 20.12
C TYR A 109 -11.29 11.42 20.29
N GLU A 110 -11.78 11.61 21.51
CA GLU A 110 -13.22 11.75 21.80
C GLU A 110 -13.82 13.01 21.16
N ALA A 111 -13.04 14.05 21.01
CA ALA A 111 -13.47 15.26 20.33
C ALA A 111 -13.68 15.07 18.82
N LEU A 112 -13.11 14.03 18.19
CA LEU A 112 -13.29 13.76 16.77
C LEU A 112 -14.60 13.02 16.49
N ARG A 113 -15.26 13.37 15.37
CA ARG A 113 -16.46 12.71 14.86
C ARG A 113 -16.12 11.75 13.73
N ILE A 114 -17.04 10.84 13.42
CA ILE A 114 -16.93 9.94 12.28
C ILE A 114 -16.94 10.76 10.98
N ASN A 115 -16.00 10.44 10.07
CA ASN A 115 -15.80 11.11 8.78
C ASN A 115 -15.32 12.56 8.86
N ASP A 116 -14.78 13.02 9.99
CA ASP A 116 -14.20 14.37 10.08
C ASP A 116 -13.04 14.57 9.11
N GLU A 117 -12.95 15.77 8.54
CA GLU A 117 -11.77 16.28 7.85
C GLU A 117 -10.96 17.16 8.81
N LEU A 118 -9.73 16.75 9.11
CA LEU A 118 -8.91 17.37 10.15
C LEU A 118 -7.84 18.29 9.57
N TYR A 119 -7.71 19.44 10.21
CA TYR A 119 -6.67 20.44 10.00
C TYR A 119 -5.97 20.68 11.33
N PHE A 120 -4.74 20.25 11.47
CA PHE A 120 -3.96 20.39 12.70
C PHE A 120 -3.00 21.58 12.64
N ASP A 121 -2.86 22.31 13.77
CA ASP A 121 -1.73 23.19 14.00
C ASP A 121 -0.89 22.63 15.16
N LEU A 122 0.39 22.42 14.91
CA LEU A 122 1.34 21.81 15.85
C LEU A 122 2.37 22.80 16.39
N THR A 123 2.24 24.08 16.08
CA THR A 123 3.27 25.09 16.34
C THR A 123 3.56 25.27 17.83
N HIS A 124 2.52 25.38 18.64
CA HIS A 124 2.64 25.55 20.08
C HIS A 124 2.24 24.26 20.81
N SER A 125 3.05 23.23 20.62
CA SER A 125 2.77 21.92 21.19
C SER A 125 3.95 21.44 22.05
N PHE A 126 3.65 20.56 23.01
CA PHE A 126 4.70 19.82 23.73
C PHE A 126 5.56 19.01 22.72
N ARG A 127 6.82 18.80 23.03
CA ARG A 127 7.77 18.14 22.10
C ARG A 127 7.31 16.77 21.59
N TYR A 128 6.48 16.04 22.33
CA TYR A 128 5.95 14.74 21.93
C TYR A 128 4.60 14.84 21.18
N LEU A 129 3.88 15.98 21.23
CA LEU A 129 2.58 16.13 20.59
C LEU A 129 2.62 15.89 19.06
N PRO A 130 3.64 16.30 18.31
CA PRO A 130 3.73 15.91 16.90
C PRO A 130 3.68 14.40 16.68
N MET A 131 4.36 13.62 17.54
CA MET A 131 4.28 12.15 17.47
C MET A 131 2.88 11.65 17.85
N LEU A 132 2.29 12.23 18.89
CA LEU A 132 0.94 11.89 19.34
C LEU A 132 -0.08 12.15 18.23
N VAL A 133 -0.01 13.29 17.52
CA VAL A 133 -0.91 13.63 16.41
C VAL A 133 -0.75 12.67 15.23
N LEU A 134 0.49 12.24 14.91
CA LEU A 134 0.72 11.22 13.88
C LEU A 134 0.05 9.89 14.26
N VAL A 135 0.23 9.44 15.49
CA VAL A 135 -0.39 8.20 15.99
C VAL A 135 -1.91 8.34 16.05
N LEU A 136 -2.40 9.46 16.62
CA LEU A 136 -3.83 9.75 16.72
C LEU A 136 -4.49 9.84 15.33
N GLY A 137 -3.84 10.50 14.37
CA GLY A 137 -4.34 10.62 13.00
C GLY A 137 -4.54 9.25 12.36
N ASN A 138 -3.56 8.34 12.47
CA ASN A 138 -3.68 6.97 11.96
C ASN A 138 -4.75 6.16 12.72
N TYR A 139 -4.82 6.31 14.04
CA TYR A 139 -5.80 5.63 14.88
C TYR A 139 -7.23 6.10 14.55
N ALA A 140 -7.45 7.41 14.45
CA ALA A 140 -8.73 7.98 14.10
C ALA A 140 -9.15 7.69 12.66
N LYS A 141 -8.20 7.67 11.72
CA LYS A 141 -8.42 7.24 10.33
C LYS A 141 -8.98 5.81 10.28
N PHE A 142 -8.42 4.91 11.08
CA PHE A 142 -8.88 3.52 11.12
C PHE A 142 -10.23 3.34 11.81
N LEU A 143 -10.46 4.01 12.96
CA LEU A 143 -11.65 3.78 13.79
C LEU A 143 -12.83 4.69 13.47
N LYS A 144 -12.57 5.93 13.04
CA LYS A 144 -13.59 6.95 12.78
C LYS A 144 -13.65 7.40 11.33
N ASN A 145 -12.88 6.77 10.43
CA ASN A 145 -12.78 7.15 9.01
C ASN A 145 -12.41 8.63 8.79
N VAL A 146 -11.59 9.17 9.68
CA VAL A 146 -11.16 10.56 9.65
C VAL A 146 -10.15 10.78 8.51
N THR A 147 -10.19 11.94 7.87
CA THR A 147 -9.20 12.32 6.84
C THR A 147 -8.38 13.52 7.32
N VAL A 148 -7.06 13.40 7.40
CA VAL A 148 -6.17 14.53 7.70
C VAL A 148 -5.89 15.29 6.40
N LYS A 149 -6.35 16.54 6.31
CA LYS A 149 -6.22 17.41 5.11
C LYS A 149 -5.04 18.37 5.19
N HIS A 150 -4.61 18.74 6.40
CA HIS A 150 -3.53 19.70 6.59
C HIS A 150 -2.91 19.55 7.97
N ILE A 151 -1.58 19.70 8.04
CA ILE A 151 -0.85 19.78 9.30
C ILE A 151 0.10 20.97 9.19
N SER A 152 -0.20 22.05 9.90
CA SER A 152 0.61 23.26 9.89
C SER A 152 1.63 23.28 11.02
N TYR A 153 2.78 23.87 10.72
CA TYR A 153 3.84 24.18 11.65
C TYR A 153 4.45 25.54 11.31
N GLY A 154 4.28 26.51 12.20
CA GLY A 154 4.91 27.81 12.07
C GLY A 154 6.36 27.75 12.55
N ASN A 155 7.31 27.88 11.61
CA ASN A 155 8.73 27.77 11.92
C ASN A 155 9.32 29.15 12.26
N TYR A 156 9.12 29.61 13.48
CA TYR A 156 9.63 30.91 13.96
C TYR A 156 11.17 31.02 13.90
N GLU A 157 11.88 29.93 14.10
CA GLU A 157 13.35 29.88 14.03
C GLU A 157 13.89 30.22 12.63
N ALA A 158 13.10 29.94 11.60
CA ALA A 158 13.46 30.21 10.20
C ALA A 158 12.93 31.57 9.68
N ARG A 159 12.51 32.48 10.56
CA ARG A 159 12.02 33.80 10.15
C ARG A 159 13.10 34.62 9.48
N ASP A 160 12.71 35.38 8.45
CA ASP A 160 13.61 36.36 7.83
C ASP A 160 13.88 37.51 8.80
N ALA A 161 15.16 37.84 8.98
CA ALA A 161 15.60 38.87 9.94
C ALA A 161 15.21 40.30 9.49
N ASN A 162 14.99 40.53 8.17
CA ASN A 162 14.68 41.85 7.63
C ASN A 162 13.17 42.12 7.60
N THR A 163 12.38 41.09 7.17
CA THR A 163 10.92 41.21 7.04
C THR A 163 10.18 40.75 8.30
N ASN A 164 10.86 40.02 9.19
CA ASN A 164 10.28 39.37 10.37
C ASN A 164 9.18 38.32 10.03
N GLU A 165 9.13 37.87 8.77
CA GLU A 165 8.21 36.85 8.31
C GLU A 165 8.72 35.46 8.67
N ALA A 166 7.89 34.64 9.29
CA ALA A 166 8.17 33.22 9.60
C ALA A 166 7.40 32.30 8.64
N PRO A 167 8.02 31.26 8.08
CA PRO A 167 7.34 30.36 7.17
C PRO A 167 6.33 29.49 7.91
N LEU A 168 5.09 29.40 7.39
CA LEU A 168 4.11 28.42 7.76
C LEU A 168 4.28 27.18 6.87
N MET A 169 4.73 26.09 7.47
CA MET A 169 5.04 24.84 6.78
C MET A 169 3.84 23.89 6.83
N ASP A 170 3.59 23.21 5.74
CA ASP A 170 2.66 22.07 5.69
C ASP A 170 3.46 20.78 5.81
N ILE A 171 3.29 20.05 6.89
CA ILE A 171 3.99 18.79 7.15
C ILE A 171 3.14 17.54 6.88
N LEU A 172 1.92 17.71 6.33
CA LEU A 172 1.09 16.61 5.87
C LEU A 172 1.84 15.62 4.94
N PRO A 173 2.77 16.05 4.05
CA PRO A 173 3.53 15.12 3.22
C PRO A 173 4.25 14.01 3.99
N LEU A 174 4.63 14.22 5.26
CA LEU A 174 5.27 13.19 6.08
C LEU A 174 4.32 12.04 6.43
N THR A 175 3.04 12.35 6.72
CA THR A 175 2.02 11.33 7.01
C THR A 175 1.67 10.55 5.75
N MET A 176 1.62 11.22 4.60
CA MET A 176 1.36 10.57 3.32
C MET A 176 2.47 9.61 2.91
N LEU A 177 3.73 9.96 3.18
CA LEU A 177 4.84 9.04 2.97
C LEU A 177 4.69 7.76 3.80
N GLN A 178 4.19 7.88 5.03
CA GLN A 178 3.89 6.74 5.89
C GLN A 178 2.78 5.87 5.28
N ASP A 179 1.69 6.47 4.77
CA ASP A 179 0.60 5.75 4.08
C ASP A 179 1.14 4.96 2.87
N TRP A 180 1.98 5.57 2.05
CA TRP A 180 2.66 4.90 0.92
C TRP A 180 3.54 3.74 1.38
N THR A 181 4.27 3.91 2.48
CA THR A 181 5.12 2.87 3.05
C THR A 181 4.28 1.68 3.53
N PHE A 182 3.18 1.92 4.22
CA PHE A 182 2.27 0.86 4.67
C PHE A 182 1.57 0.16 3.51
N ALA A 183 1.14 0.90 2.48
CA ALA A 183 0.53 0.32 1.30
C ALA A 183 1.51 -0.59 0.53
N ALA A 184 2.77 -0.16 0.40
CA ALA A 184 3.82 -0.98 -0.21
C ALA A 184 4.17 -2.21 0.63
N ALA A 185 4.21 -2.08 1.95
CA ALA A 185 4.43 -3.21 2.86
C ALA A 185 3.30 -4.24 2.75
N ASP A 186 2.04 -3.80 2.69
CA ASP A 186 0.87 -4.67 2.53
C ASP A 186 0.90 -5.42 1.18
N LEU A 187 1.32 -4.75 0.11
CA LEU A 187 1.56 -5.41 -1.18
C LEU A 187 2.64 -6.48 -1.09
N ILE A 188 3.81 -6.15 -0.53
CA ILE A 188 4.98 -7.05 -0.49
C ILE A 188 4.75 -8.24 0.46
N GLN A 189 4.07 -8.03 1.57
CA GLN A 189 3.88 -9.06 2.60
C GLN A 189 2.62 -9.90 2.39
N ASN A 190 1.56 -9.28 1.89
CA ASN A 190 0.24 -9.90 1.82
C ASN A 190 -0.32 -10.01 0.38
N GLY A 191 0.39 -9.53 -0.64
CA GLY A 191 -0.12 -9.50 -2.01
C GLY A 191 -1.38 -8.62 -2.16
N ASN A 192 -1.54 -7.59 -1.30
CA ASN A 192 -2.72 -6.73 -1.30
C ASN A 192 -2.40 -5.34 -1.86
N ILE A 193 -3.00 -5.01 -2.99
CA ILE A 193 -2.79 -3.72 -3.69
C ILE A 193 -3.83 -2.66 -3.32
N LYS A 194 -4.87 -3.02 -2.59
CA LYS A 194 -6.03 -2.15 -2.36
C LYS A 194 -5.65 -0.77 -1.82
N LYS A 195 -4.75 -0.72 -0.85
CA LYS A 195 -4.28 0.55 -0.28
C LYS A 195 -3.52 1.43 -1.27
N LEU A 196 -2.70 0.84 -2.15
CA LEU A 196 -2.03 1.61 -3.22
C LEU A 196 -3.02 2.20 -4.22
N GLN A 197 -4.08 1.44 -4.56
CA GLN A 197 -5.15 1.93 -5.42
C GLN A 197 -5.95 3.06 -4.75
N GLU A 198 -6.30 2.93 -3.49
CA GLU A 198 -6.96 3.99 -2.72
C GLU A 198 -6.12 5.28 -2.65
N LEU A 199 -4.79 5.16 -2.46
CA LEU A 199 -3.88 6.31 -2.47
C LEU A 199 -3.81 6.96 -3.86
N LYS A 200 -3.84 6.18 -4.94
CA LYS A 200 -3.92 6.67 -6.31
C LYS A 200 -5.22 7.44 -6.54
N GLU A 201 -6.37 6.85 -6.25
CA GLU A 201 -7.71 7.43 -6.45
C GLU A 201 -7.89 8.72 -5.66
N ASN A 202 -7.36 8.80 -4.45
CA ASN A 202 -7.41 9.98 -3.60
C ASN A 202 -6.36 11.05 -3.95
N ASN A 203 -5.62 10.90 -5.05
CA ASN A 203 -4.55 11.81 -5.46
C ASN A 203 -3.55 12.10 -4.32
N ALA A 204 -3.25 11.09 -3.51
CA ALA A 204 -2.41 11.22 -2.32
C ALA A 204 -0.94 11.58 -2.63
N LEU A 205 -0.54 11.57 -3.89
CA LEU A 205 0.76 12.09 -4.34
C LEU A 205 0.82 13.60 -4.45
N VAL A 206 -0.32 14.24 -4.72
CA VAL A 206 -0.37 15.67 -4.99
C VAL A 206 0.33 16.54 -3.95
N PRO A 207 0.17 16.31 -2.65
CA PRO A 207 0.91 17.04 -1.63
C PRO A 207 2.40 16.71 -1.56
N LEU A 208 2.80 15.48 -1.91
CA LEU A 208 4.21 15.07 -1.96
C LEU A 208 4.97 15.69 -3.14
N LEU A 209 4.27 16.02 -4.21
CA LEU A 209 4.81 16.63 -5.43
C LEU A 209 4.84 18.16 -5.36
N ARG A 210 4.82 18.76 -4.17
CA ARG A 210 4.92 20.21 -4.00
C ARG A 210 6.27 20.73 -4.49
N GLU A 211 6.18 21.63 -5.43
CA GLU A 211 7.24 22.21 -6.23
C GLU A 211 8.36 22.86 -5.40
N ARG A 212 9.59 22.50 -5.71
CA ARG A 212 10.70 23.44 -5.74
C ARG A 212 10.80 23.99 -7.16
N GLY A 213 9.91 24.92 -7.53
CA GLY A 213 10.07 25.75 -8.72
C GLY A 213 10.04 25.08 -10.11
N LYS A 214 9.46 23.86 -10.27
CA LYS A 214 9.41 23.13 -11.54
C LYS A 214 8.02 23.12 -12.19
N LYS A 215 7.99 22.97 -13.53
CA LYS A 215 6.80 23.11 -14.38
C LYS A 215 5.74 22.03 -14.10
N ASN A 216 4.47 22.41 -14.16
CA ASN A 216 3.30 21.51 -14.05
C ASN A 216 3.33 20.26 -14.98
N ILE A 217 4.16 20.26 -16.02
CA ILE A 217 4.31 19.16 -16.98
C ILE A 217 5.00 17.96 -16.32
N ASP A 218 6.09 18.16 -15.56
CA ASP A 218 6.86 17.09 -14.95
C ASP A 218 6.03 16.33 -13.89
N ARG A 219 5.15 17.05 -13.22
CA ARG A 219 4.26 16.50 -12.21
C ARG A 219 3.20 15.57 -12.81
N ARG A 220 2.49 16.01 -13.86
CA ARG A 220 1.45 15.20 -14.53
C ARG A 220 2.03 13.93 -15.14
N LEU A 221 3.25 14.01 -15.67
CA LEU A 221 3.96 12.85 -16.19
C LEU A 221 4.31 11.86 -15.08
N ALA A 222 4.83 12.36 -13.95
CA ALA A 222 5.15 11.50 -12.80
C ALA A 222 3.90 10.82 -12.22
N GLU A 223 2.78 11.53 -12.11
CA GLU A 223 1.48 10.97 -11.71
C GLU A 223 1.03 9.88 -12.70
N GLY A 224 1.08 10.14 -14.01
CA GLY A 224 0.68 9.19 -15.05
C GLY A 224 1.53 7.92 -15.07
N TYR A 225 2.84 8.05 -14.90
CA TYR A 225 3.73 6.89 -14.82
C TYR A 225 3.51 6.05 -13.56
N LEU A 226 3.26 6.69 -12.41
CA LEU A 226 2.94 5.95 -11.20
C LEU A 226 1.59 5.26 -11.30
N ASP A 227 0.61 5.89 -11.93
CA ASP A 227 -0.69 5.28 -12.20
C ASP A 227 -0.54 4.02 -13.06
N ALA A 228 0.25 4.10 -14.14
CA ALA A 228 0.56 2.96 -15.00
C ALA A 228 1.30 1.85 -14.22
N TYR A 229 2.24 2.21 -13.35
CA TYR A 229 2.96 1.26 -12.50
C TYR A 229 2.01 0.52 -11.54
N ILE A 230 1.11 1.23 -10.86
CA ILE A 230 0.12 0.61 -9.96
C ILE A 230 -0.84 -0.29 -10.74
N ASP A 231 -1.26 0.13 -11.94
CA ASP A 231 -2.12 -0.69 -12.79
C ASP A 231 -1.41 -1.95 -13.28
N SER A 232 -0.13 -1.90 -13.61
CA SER A 232 0.65 -3.09 -13.99
C SER A 232 0.82 -4.06 -12.81
N LEU A 233 1.04 -3.55 -11.60
CA LEU A 233 1.05 -4.37 -10.38
C LEU A 233 -0.31 -5.03 -10.12
N ARG A 234 -1.42 -4.31 -10.34
CA ARG A 234 -2.76 -4.88 -10.24
C ARG A 234 -2.98 -6.01 -11.24
N ASN A 235 -2.55 -5.83 -12.49
CA ASN A 235 -2.65 -6.86 -13.52
C ASN A 235 -1.87 -8.11 -13.14
N PHE A 236 -0.64 -7.97 -12.66
CA PHE A 236 0.16 -9.08 -12.14
C PHE A 236 -0.54 -9.83 -11.01
N LEU A 237 -1.10 -9.10 -10.03
CA LEU A 237 -1.84 -9.73 -8.94
C LEU A 237 -3.11 -10.44 -9.40
N ASN A 238 -3.80 -9.91 -10.41
CA ASN A 238 -4.95 -10.56 -11.02
C ASN A 238 -4.54 -11.86 -11.73
N ASP A 239 -3.42 -11.85 -12.46
CA ASP A 239 -2.90 -13.06 -13.08
C ASP A 239 -2.62 -14.17 -12.05
N MET A 240 -2.04 -13.80 -10.89
CA MET A 240 -1.80 -14.74 -9.78
C MET A 240 -3.11 -15.25 -9.17
N LYS A 241 -4.03 -14.34 -8.82
CA LYS A 241 -5.30 -14.66 -8.14
C LYS A 241 -6.27 -15.46 -9.02
N LEU A 242 -6.25 -15.21 -10.34
CA LEU A 242 -7.09 -15.88 -11.31
C LEU A 242 -6.40 -17.05 -12.01
N CYS A 243 -5.16 -17.37 -11.62
CA CYS A 243 -4.34 -18.44 -12.21
C CYS A 243 -4.24 -18.32 -13.75
N GLN A 244 -3.94 -17.11 -14.27
CA GLN A 244 -3.82 -16.86 -15.70
C GLN A 244 -2.48 -17.39 -16.24
N GLY A 245 -2.42 -18.72 -16.43
CA GLY A 245 -1.20 -19.43 -16.84
C GLY A 245 -0.46 -18.80 -18.03
N PRO A 246 -1.10 -18.51 -19.16
CA PRO A 246 -0.42 -17.90 -20.30
C PRO A 246 0.26 -16.57 -20.00
N ASN A 247 -0.38 -15.68 -19.23
CA ASN A 247 0.20 -14.39 -18.82
C ASN A 247 1.38 -14.59 -17.87
N ILE A 248 1.26 -15.54 -16.95
CA ILE A 248 2.32 -15.88 -15.98
C ILE A 248 3.55 -16.40 -16.72
N LEU A 249 3.37 -17.39 -17.62
CA LEU A 249 4.46 -18.02 -18.34
C LEU A 249 5.14 -17.06 -19.33
N SER A 250 4.36 -16.24 -20.03
CA SER A 250 4.91 -15.24 -20.96
C SER A 250 5.64 -14.09 -20.23
N GLY A 251 5.37 -13.86 -18.94
CA GLY A 251 5.95 -12.76 -18.18
C GLY A 251 5.50 -11.37 -18.64
N VAL A 252 4.41 -11.27 -19.40
CA VAL A 252 3.94 -10.00 -20.00
C VAL A 252 3.70 -8.92 -18.96
N THR A 253 3.06 -9.27 -17.84
CA THR A 253 2.80 -8.32 -16.75
C THR A 253 4.05 -7.94 -15.97
N ILE A 254 5.05 -8.83 -15.86
CA ILE A 254 6.36 -8.53 -15.28
C ILE A 254 7.12 -7.53 -16.14
N ASN A 255 7.11 -7.71 -17.47
CA ASN A 255 7.71 -6.75 -18.40
C ASN A 255 7.07 -5.36 -18.26
N GLN A 256 5.73 -5.29 -18.24
CA GLN A 256 5.01 -4.02 -18.01
C GLN A 256 5.40 -3.34 -16.69
N ILE A 257 5.54 -4.10 -15.60
CA ILE A 257 5.97 -3.55 -14.30
C ILE A 257 7.39 -2.98 -14.41
N ARG A 258 8.32 -3.64 -15.12
CA ARG A 258 9.69 -3.16 -15.28
C ARG A 258 9.77 -1.91 -16.13
N ASP A 259 9.06 -1.87 -17.25
CA ASP A 259 8.98 -0.71 -18.12
C ASP A 259 8.42 0.52 -17.39
N CYS A 260 7.32 0.34 -16.67
CA CYS A 260 6.75 1.39 -15.83
C CYS A 260 7.68 1.81 -14.69
N HIS A 261 8.42 0.86 -14.08
CA HIS A 261 9.38 1.16 -13.01
C HIS A 261 10.48 2.11 -13.47
N GLU A 262 11.06 1.91 -14.66
CA GLU A 262 12.09 2.79 -15.22
C GLU A 262 11.54 4.20 -15.43
N GLN A 263 10.37 4.33 -16.06
CA GLN A 263 9.70 5.60 -16.30
C GLN A 263 9.38 6.36 -15.02
N VAL A 264 8.84 5.65 -14.00
CA VAL A 264 8.55 6.23 -12.69
C VAL A 264 9.84 6.69 -12.01
N SER A 265 10.88 5.87 -12.02
CA SER A 265 12.16 6.19 -11.37
C SER A 265 12.77 7.46 -11.95
N GLU A 266 12.85 7.58 -13.28
CA GLU A 266 13.36 8.77 -13.96
C GLU A 266 12.51 10.03 -13.67
N ALA A 267 11.19 9.89 -13.70
CA ALA A 267 10.29 11.01 -13.45
C ALA A 267 10.39 11.52 -12.01
N PHE A 268 10.51 10.62 -11.03
CA PHE A 268 10.57 10.98 -9.62
C PHE A 268 11.94 11.46 -9.15
N GLU A 269 13.05 11.08 -9.80
CA GLU A 269 14.37 11.68 -9.54
C GLU A 269 14.36 13.20 -9.73
N LYS A 270 13.55 13.68 -10.66
CA LYS A 270 13.42 15.13 -10.96
C LYS A 270 12.45 15.86 -10.05
N VAL A 271 11.56 15.15 -9.36
CA VAL A 271 10.43 15.76 -8.65
C VAL A 271 10.56 15.63 -7.14
N ILE A 272 10.73 14.45 -6.54
CA ILE A 272 10.88 14.27 -5.07
C ILE A 272 11.49 12.94 -4.67
N ALA A 273 12.35 12.98 -3.63
CA ALA A 273 13.17 11.90 -3.14
C ALA A 273 12.49 10.70 -2.42
N PRO A 274 11.32 10.77 -1.73
CA PRO A 274 10.93 9.66 -0.85
C PRO A 274 10.23 8.48 -1.52
N ILE A 275 9.64 8.63 -2.70
CA ILE A 275 8.88 7.57 -3.38
C ILE A 275 9.76 6.53 -4.11
N PRO A 276 10.85 6.89 -4.82
CA PRO A 276 11.68 5.93 -5.54
C PRO A 276 12.19 4.76 -4.70
N PRO A 277 12.63 4.91 -3.44
CA PRO A 277 13.03 3.78 -2.61
C PRO A 277 11.90 2.78 -2.34
N ILE A 278 10.66 3.26 -2.20
CA ILE A 278 9.47 2.40 -2.00
C ILE A 278 9.22 1.58 -3.27
N ILE A 279 9.19 2.24 -4.43
CA ILE A 279 9.01 1.58 -5.74
C ILE A 279 10.11 0.56 -5.99
N SER A 280 11.38 0.92 -5.73
CA SER A 280 12.52 0.00 -5.85
C SER A 280 12.40 -1.21 -4.91
N LYS A 281 11.82 -1.05 -3.72
CA LYS A 281 11.58 -2.16 -2.80
C LYS A 281 10.50 -3.11 -3.33
N ILE A 282 9.43 -2.58 -3.92
CA ILE A 282 8.40 -3.39 -4.59
C ILE A 282 9.02 -4.16 -5.76
N GLN A 283 9.77 -3.48 -6.63
CA GLN A 283 10.43 -4.12 -7.76
C GLN A 283 11.37 -5.26 -7.35
N LYS A 284 12.13 -5.06 -6.27
CA LYS A 284 13.02 -6.11 -5.73
C LYS A 284 12.27 -7.34 -5.22
N SER A 285 11.02 -7.21 -4.79
CA SER A 285 10.21 -8.35 -4.35
C SER A 285 9.78 -9.27 -5.50
N LEU A 286 9.84 -8.76 -6.73
CA LEU A 286 9.49 -9.48 -7.96
C LEU A 286 10.71 -9.93 -8.79
N LYS A 287 11.91 -9.84 -8.22
CA LYS A 287 13.18 -10.09 -8.94
C LYS A 287 13.36 -11.51 -9.48
N ASP A 288 12.67 -12.47 -8.87
CA ASP A 288 12.81 -13.89 -9.20
C ASP A 288 12.05 -14.28 -10.49
N PHE A 289 11.12 -13.42 -10.94
CA PHE A 289 10.44 -13.59 -12.21
C PHE A 289 11.33 -13.17 -13.37
N GLU A 290 11.33 -13.97 -14.43
CA GLU A 290 12.08 -13.68 -15.66
C GLU A 290 11.28 -12.77 -16.57
N THR A 291 12.01 -11.89 -17.26
CA THR A 291 11.50 -11.17 -18.43
C THR A 291 11.92 -11.93 -19.69
N THR A 292 10.97 -12.16 -20.56
CA THR A 292 11.26 -12.73 -21.87
C THR A 292 11.45 -11.58 -22.87
N ASP A 293 12.67 -11.42 -23.37
CA ASP A 293 13.05 -10.36 -24.35
C ASP A 293 12.53 -10.62 -25.76
N THR A 294 11.92 -11.76 -26.01
CA THR A 294 11.44 -12.14 -27.34
C THR A 294 9.97 -12.52 -27.30
N MET A 295 9.25 -12.11 -28.32
CA MET A 295 7.89 -12.58 -28.58
C MET A 295 7.83 -14.12 -28.41
N TYR A 296 7.57 -14.54 -27.14
CA TYR A 296 7.13 -15.89 -26.78
C TYR A 296 8.15 -17.05 -26.63
N PRO A 297 9.07 -17.05 -25.71
CA PRO A 297 9.25 -18.30 -24.99
C PRO A 297 8.53 -18.21 -23.64
N GLU A 298 7.53 -19.07 -23.46
CA GLU A 298 6.92 -19.30 -22.16
C GLU A 298 8.00 -19.77 -21.17
N SER A 299 8.15 -19.05 -20.09
CA SER A 299 9.10 -19.41 -19.05
C SER A 299 8.42 -20.30 -18.00
N LEU A 300 8.70 -21.60 -18.06
CA LEU A 300 8.29 -22.55 -17.01
C LEU A 300 8.77 -22.12 -15.63
N ARG A 301 9.89 -21.41 -15.56
CA ARG A 301 10.41 -20.84 -14.33
C ARG A 301 9.42 -19.85 -13.73
N ASN A 302 8.83 -18.97 -14.54
CA ASN A 302 7.79 -18.05 -14.07
C ASN A 302 6.60 -18.77 -13.44
N GLY A 303 6.17 -19.90 -13.99
CA GLY A 303 5.12 -20.72 -13.42
C GLY A 303 5.48 -21.28 -12.04
N TYR A 304 6.71 -21.76 -11.87
CA TYR A 304 7.17 -22.24 -10.55
C TYR A 304 7.39 -21.10 -9.54
N GLU A 305 7.93 -19.97 -9.96
CA GLU A 305 8.07 -18.78 -9.10
C GLU A 305 6.70 -18.19 -8.73
N ALA A 306 5.71 -18.25 -9.64
CA ALA A 306 4.33 -17.85 -9.36
C ALA A 306 3.67 -18.74 -8.29
N ALA A 307 3.85 -20.07 -8.39
CA ALA A 307 3.38 -21.00 -7.36
C ALA A 307 4.03 -20.70 -6.00
N LYS A 308 5.34 -20.42 -5.98
CA LYS A 308 6.06 -20.01 -4.78
C LYS A 308 5.54 -18.68 -4.25
N TRP A 309 5.38 -17.68 -5.10
CA TRP A 309 4.86 -16.38 -4.73
C TRP A 309 3.45 -16.49 -4.10
N CYS A 310 2.56 -17.26 -4.72
CA CYS A 310 1.23 -17.52 -4.17
C CYS A 310 1.29 -18.22 -2.81
N TYR A 311 2.20 -19.19 -2.62
CA TYR A 311 2.39 -19.86 -1.36
C TYR A 311 2.88 -18.89 -0.26
N ASP A 312 3.89 -18.08 -0.56
CA ASP A 312 4.46 -17.09 0.37
C ASP A 312 3.42 -16.04 0.82
N HIS A 313 2.44 -15.76 -0.05
CA HIS A 313 1.32 -14.84 0.22
C HIS A 313 0.04 -15.56 0.73
N GLN A 314 0.14 -16.83 1.15
CA GLN A 314 -0.96 -17.63 1.69
C GLN A 314 -2.12 -17.86 0.71
N LEU A 315 -1.89 -17.68 -0.59
CA LEU A 315 -2.82 -18.00 -1.67
C LEU A 315 -2.67 -19.48 -2.04
N TYR A 316 -2.96 -20.39 -1.11
CA TYR A 316 -2.62 -21.81 -1.23
C TYR A 316 -3.35 -22.51 -2.37
N GLN A 317 -4.61 -22.17 -2.63
CA GLN A 317 -5.38 -22.73 -3.75
C GLN A 317 -4.74 -22.36 -5.09
N GLN A 318 -4.35 -21.11 -5.26
CA GLN A 318 -3.65 -20.61 -6.43
C GLN A 318 -2.28 -21.27 -6.58
N ALA A 319 -1.53 -21.34 -5.49
CA ALA A 319 -0.23 -22.01 -5.46
C ALA A 319 -0.32 -23.46 -5.96
N VAL A 320 -1.30 -24.24 -5.46
CA VAL A 320 -1.54 -25.62 -5.87
C VAL A 320 -1.94 -25.70 -7.34
N THR A 321 -2.88 -24.84 -7.77
CA THR A 321 -3.40 -24.85 -9.15
C THR A 321 -2.30 -24.51 -10.14
N ILE A 322 -1.56 -23.43 -9.91
CA ILE A 322 -0.46 -23.01 -10.78
C ILE A 322 0.65 -24.07 -10.82
N LEU A 323 1.01 -24.64 -9.65
CA LEU A 323 2.03 -25.67 -9.57
C LEU A 323 1.65 -26.93 -10.34
N ASP A 324 0.42 -27.42 -10.18
CA ASP A 324 -0.11 -28.62 -10.83
C ASP A 324 -0.11 -28.47 -12.35
N GLU A 325 -0.61 -27.33 -12.84
CA GLU A 325 -0.65 -27.03 -14.26
C GLU A 325 0.74 -26.81 -14.84
N ASN A 326 1.65 -26.14 -14.11
CA ASN A 326 3.01 -25.90 -14.58
C ASN A 326 3.85 -27.19 -14.66
N ILE A 327 3.71 -28.10 -13.69
CA ILE A 327 4.36 -29.43 -13.75
C ILE A 327 3.86 -30.21 -14.97
N THR A 328 2.56 -30.13 -15.26
CA THR A 328 1.99 -30.78 -16.45
C THR A 328 2.53 -30.18 -17.74
N THR A 329 2.62 -28.85 -17.83
CA THR A 329 3.18 -28.11 -18.98
C THR A 329 4.68 -28.46 -19.19
N ASP A 330 5.49 -28.45 -18.11
CA ASP A 330 6.90 -28.86 -18.16
C ASP A 330 7.04 -30.30 -18.69
N PHE A 331 6.17 -31.18 -18.25
CA PHE A 331 6.20 -32.56 -18.73
C PHE A 331 5.78 -32.69 -20.23
N CYS A 332 4.75 -31.94 -20.67
CA CYS A 332 4.36 -31.87 -22.08
C CYS A 332 5.52 -31.43 -22.97
N GLN A 333 6.19 -30.33 -22.59
CA GLN A 333 7.33 -29.81 -23.35
C GLN A 333 8.50 -30.83 -23.44
N ARG A 334 8.80 -31.57 -22.37
CA ARG A 334 9.80 -32.63 -22.36
C ARG A 334 9.44 -33.81 -23.25
N LEU A 335 8.14 -34.14 -23.34
CA LEU A 335 7.64 -35.19 -24.23
C LEU A 335 7.55 -34.73 -25.67
N GLY A 336 7.67 -33.44 -25.97
CA GLY A 336 7.44 -32.90 -27.32
C GLY A 336 5.94 -32.97 -27.71
N THR A 337 5.05 -32.83 -26.73
CA THR A 337 3.60 -32.77 -26.96
C THR A 337 3.10 -31.33 -26.86
N ASP A 338 1.99 -31.06 -27.56
CA ASP A 338 1.36 -29.74 -27.51
C ASP A 338 0.55 -29.62 -26.23
N GLU A 339 1.01 -28.78 -25.31
CA GLU A 339 0.35 -28.50 -24.03
C GLU A 339 -0.97 -27.79 -24.15
N HIS A 340 -1.28 -27.19 -25.30
CA HIS A 340 -2.55 -26.52 -25.60
C HIS A 340 -3.61 -27.47 -26.18
N VAL A 341 -3.18 -28.66 -26.64
CA VAL A 341 -4.08 -29.68 -27.15
C VAL A 341 -4.58 -30.55 -26.00
N TYR A 342 -5.89 -30.45 -25.68
CA TYR A 342 -6.49 -31.12 -24.53
C TYR A 342 -6.16 -32.61 -24.40
N LYS A 343 -6.27 -33.37 -25.51
CA LYS A 343 -5.97 -34.83 -25.52
C LYS A 343 -4.52 -35.13 -25.21
N GLU A 344 -3.59 -34.36 -25.79
CA GLU A 344 -2.17 -34.54 -25.55
C GLU A 344 -1.76 -34.18 -24.13
N ARG A 345 -2.30 -33.07 -23.63
CA ARG A 345 -2.12 -32.63 -22.25
C ARG A 345 -2.67 -33.68 -21.26
N THR A 346 -3.86 -34.21 -21.50
CA THR A 346 -4.47 -35.24 -20.64
C THR A 346 -3.64 -36.53 -20.63
N ALA A 347 -3.20 -36.98 -21.80
CA ALA A 347 -2.36 -38.16 -21.90
C ALA A 347 -1.01 -37.98 -21.20
N SER A 348 -0.35 -36.84 -21.38
CA SER A 348 0.90 -36.50 -20.68
C SER A 348 0.71 -36.47 -19.17
N ASN A 349 -0.35 -35.85 -18.71
CA ASN A 349 -0.70 -35.81 -17.30
C ASN A 349 -0.93 -37.19 -16.69
N ALA A 350 -1.66 -38.06 -17.42
CA ALA A 350 -1.90 -39.43 -17.02
C ALA A 350 -0.57 -40.23 -16.93
N LEU A 351 0.31 -40.09 -17.92
CA LEU A 351 1.62 -40.73 -17.92
C LEU A 351 2.47 -40.29 -16.72
N LEU A 352 2.52 -39.01 -16.44
CA LEU A 352 3.29 -38.49 -15.30
C LEU A 352 2.81 -39.07 -13.97
N ARG A 353 1.49 -39.09 -13.75
CA ARG A 353 0.90 -39.42 -12.46
C ARG A 353 0.67 -40.91 -12.24
N TRP A 354 0.18 -41.61 -13.22
CA TRP A 354 -0.28 -43.00 -13.10
C TRP A 354 0.73 -44.02 -13.63
N GLY A 355 1.67 -43.57 -14.47
CA GLY A 355 2.53 -44.50 -15.19
C GLY A 355 1.72 -45.41 -16.11
N VAL A 356 2.37 -46.38 -16.68
CA VAL A 356 1.78 -47.32 -17.66
C VAL A 356 0.83 -48.36 -17.04
N TYR A 357 0.67 -48.34 -15.71
CA TYR A 357 0.20 -49.52 -14.97
C TYR A 357 -1.29 -49.61 -14.67
N ARG A 358 -2.12 -48.67 -15.19
CA ARG A 358 -3.58 -48.70 -14.96
C ARG A 358 -4.35 -48.44 -16.26
N GLU A 359 -4.12 -49.28 -17.26
CA GLU A 359 -4.85 -49.18 -18.54
C GLU A 359 -6.35 -49.35 -18.38
N GLU A 360 -6.82 -50.02 -17.30
CA GLU A 360 -8.19 -50.37 -17.05
C GLU A 360 -9.09 -49.16 -16.70
N ASP A 361 -8.49 -48.07 -16.27
CA ASP A 361 -9.22 -46.88 -15.81
C ASP A 361 -9.33 -45.77 -16.89
N TRP A 362 -8.78 -45.98 -18.09
CA TRP A 362 -8.66 -44.94 -19.11
C TRP A 362 -9.60 -45.15 -20.30
N GLU A 363 -10.13 -44.04 -20.82
CA GLU A 363 -10.88 -44.03 -22.08
C GLU A 363 -9.95 -44.46 -23.24
N ALA A 364 -10.50 -45.14 -24.25
CA ALA A 364 -9.76 -45.72 -25.36
C ALA A 364 -8.85 -44.72 -26.11
N ASP A 365 -9.36 -43.49 -26.31
CA ASP A 365 -8.62 -42.42 -26.98
C ASP A 365 -7.40 -41.95 -26.14
N THR A 366 -7.55 -41.94 -24.84
CA THR A 366 -6.45 -41.58 -23.91
C THR A 366 -5.42 -42.67 -23.85
N LEU A 367 -5.85 -43.95 -23.89
CA LEU A 367 -4.97 -45.11 -23.94
C LEU A 367 -4.06 -45.10 -25.18
N GLU A 368 -4.62 -44.79 -26.37
CA GLU A 368 -3.84 -44.75 -27.62
C GLU A 368 -2.78 -43.64 -27.59
N ALA A 369 -3.19 -42.42 -27.21
CA ALA A 369 -2.30 -41.29 -27.05
C ALA A 369 -1.19 -41.56 -26.02
N VAL A 370 -1.50 -42.24 -24.91
CA VAL A 370 -0.52 -42.62 -23.87
C VAL A 370 0.45 -43.68 -24.35
N ARG A 371 0.02 -44.69 -25.15
CA ARG A 371 0.90 -45.73 -25.67
C ARG A 371 2.01 -45.12 -26.55
N GLU A 372 1.67 -44.19 -27.44
CA GLU A 372 2.68 -43.50 -28.23
C GLU A 372 3.67 -42.75 -27.35
N LYS A 373 3.18 -41.98 -26.36
CA LYS A 373 4.03 -41.20 -25.43
C LYS A 373 4.92 -42.09 -24.56
N VAL A 374 4.42 -43.25 -24.14
CA VAL A 374 5.20 -44.24 -23.37
C VAL A 374 6.39 -44.78 -24.19
N GLN A 375 6.18 -45.04 -25.49
CA GLN A 375 7.26 -45.47 -26.35
C GLN A 375 8.39 -44.41 -26.42
N VAL A 376 8.03 -43.15 -26.52
CA VAL A 376 8.96 -42.02 -26.48
C VAL A 376 9.65 -41.91 -25.12
N ALA A 377 8.88 -41.98 -24.04
CA ALA A 377 9.38 -41.86 -22.68
C ALA A 377 10.33 -42.98 -22.28
N ALA A 378 10.07 -44.22 -22.73
CA ALA A 378 10.91 -45.37 -22.45
C ALA A 378 12.30 -45.28 -23.08
N CYS A 379 12.49 -44.39 -24.08
CA CYS A 379 13.75 -44.19 -24.78
C CYS A 379 14.56 -42.99 -24.30
N SER A 380 13.98 -42.15 -23.41
CA SER A 380 14.64 -40.92 -22.95
C SER A 380 15.00 -40.97 -21.47
N PRO A 381 16.31 -40.99 -21.13
CA PRO A 381 16.77 -40.94 -19.72
C PRO A 381 16.30 -39.69 -18.99
N ASP A 382 16.16 -38.55 -19.65
CA ASP A 382 15.74 -37.29 -19.05
C ASP A 382 14.27 -37.33 -18.64
N ILE A 383 13.39 -37.88 -19.48
CA ILE A 383 11.96 -38.06 -19.19
C ILE A 383 11.79 -39.04 -18.04
N LEU A 384 12.48 -40.20 -18.06
CA LEU A 384 12.43 -41.17 -16.96
C LEU A 384 12.94 -40.58 -15.64
N ASN A 385 13.96 -39.77 -15.70
CA ASN A 385 14.48 -39.07 -14.52
C ASN A 385 13.48 -38.05 -13.99
N PHE A 386 12.82 -37.29 -14.87
CA PHE A 386 11.78 -36.33 -14.49
C PHE A 386 10.60 -37.05 -13.81
N ILE A 387 10.09 -38.14 -14.39
CA ILE A 387 9.01 -38.94 -13.80
C ILE A 387 9.43 -39.41 -12.42
N ARG A 388 10.64 -40.02 -12.29
CA ARG A 388 11.14 -40.51 -11.00
C ARG A 388 11.20 -39.41 -9.93
N LEU A 389 11.54 -38.18 -10.31
CA LEU A 389 11.69 -37.06 -9.39
C LEU A 389 10.37 -36.41 -9.02
N MET A 390 9.42 -36.37 -9.95
CA MET A 390 8.21 -35.53 -9.83
C MET A 390 6.92 -36.33 -9.57
N GLN A 391 6.86 -37.62 -9.94
CA GLN A 391 5.62 -38.39 -9.91
C GLN A 391 4.91 -38.38 -8.56
N LYS A 392 5.62 -38.67 -7.48
CA LYS A 392 5.01 -38.69 -6.13
C LYS A 392 4.42 -37.35 -5.74
N ASP A 393 5.13 -36.29 -6.07
CA ASP A 393 4.68 -34.92 -5.77
C ASP A 393 3.51 -34.53 -6.66
N ALA A 394 3.56 -34.81 -7.96
CA ALA A 394 2.49 -34.54 -8.90
C ALA A 394 1.19 -35.27 -8.52
N VAL A 395 1.26 -36.53 -8.12
CA VAL A 395 0.10 -37.29 -7.63
C VAL A 395 -0.47 -36.66 -6.35
N TRP A 396 0.39 -36.33 -5.41
CA TRP A 396 -0.06 -35.74 -4.14
C TRP A 396 -0.65 -34.34 -4.33
N ILE A 397 -0.02 -33.49 -5.18
CA ILE A 397 -0.53 -32.15 -5.49
C ILE A 397 -1.92 -32.26 -6.13
N HIS A 398 -2.08 -33.09 -7.14
CA HIS A 398 -3.33 -33.25 -7.86
C HIS A 398 -4.45 -33.82 -6.99
N ASN A 399 -4.25 -35.03 -6.46
CA ASN A 399 -5.28 -35.78 -5.73
C ASN A 399 -5.39 -35.33 -4.26
N GLY A 400 -4.26 -35.09 -3.63
CA GLY A 400 -4.20 -34.74 -2.21
C GLY A 400 -4.53 -33.29 -1.90
N CYS A 401 -4.23 -32.35 -2.82
CA CYS A 401 -4.42 -30.93 -2.59
C CYS A 401 -5.43 -30.29 -3.52
N ARG A 402 -5.17 -30.29 -4.85
CA ARG A 402 -5.99 -29.58 -5.85
C ARG A 402 -7.46 -29.98 -5.78
N ASN A 403 -7.75 -31.28 -5.78
CA ASN A 403 -9.13 -31.75 -5.73
C ASN A 403 -9.82 -31.35 -4.42
N LYS A 404 -9.13 -31.41 -3.28
CA LYS A 404 -9.67 -30.97 -1.99
C LYS A 404 -9.97 -29.46 -1.99
N TYR A 405 -9.06 -28.63 -2.48
CA TYR A 405 -9.29 -27.19 -2.60
C TYR A 405 -10.45 -26.86 -3.55
N ASN A 406 -10.46 -27.44 -4.75
CA ASN A 406 -11.45 -27.11 -5.78
C ASN A 406 -12.86 -27.55 -5.40
N HIS A 407 -13.00 -28.61 -4.62
CA HIS A 407 -14.29 -29.12 -4.15
C HIS A 407 -14.60 -28.70 -2.69
N ALA A 408 -13.80 -27.82 -2.10
CA ALA A 408 -13.95 -27.38 -0.71
C ALA A 408 -14.11 -28.56 0.29
N SER A 409 -13.48 -29.70 0.00
CA SER A 409 -13.58 -30.95 0.76
C SER A 409 -15.02 -31.50 0.91
N MET A 410 -15.97 -31.10 0.06
CA MET A 410 -17.37 -31.48 0.13
C MET A 410 -17.70 -32.77 -0.62
N ILE A 411 -16.80 -33.29 -1.46
CA ILE A 411 -17.02 -34.53 -2.20
C ILE A 411 -16.75 -35.73 -1.28
N GLN A 412 -17.70 -36.70 -1.23
CA GLN A 412 -17.49 -37.97 -0.55
C GLN A 412 -16.34 -38.74 -1.22
N GLY A 413 -15.39 -39.22 -0.43
CA GLY A 413 -14.20 -39.95 -0.92
C GLY A 413 -12.92 -39.12 -0.99
N THR A 414 -12.97 -37.81 -0.79
CA THR A 414 -11.77 -37.02 -0.47
C THR A 414 -11.48 -37.17 1.02
N GLU A 415 -10.59 -38.07 1.38
CA GLU A 415 -10.22 -38.30 2.76
C GLU A 415 -9.66 -37.04 3.41
N GLY A 416 -10.46 -36.44 4.29
CA GLY A 416 -10.06 -35.38 5.22
C GLY A 416 -9.93 -33.97 4.61
N MET A 417 -10.00 -32.97 5.49
CA MET A 417 -9.65 -31.58 5.18
C MET A 417 -8.12 -31.47 5.04
N LEU A 418 -7.68 -30.41 4.35
CA LEU A 418 -6.27 -30.04 4.32
C LEU A 418 -5.83 -29.60 5.70
N THR A 419 -4.72 -30.13 6.15
CA THR A 419 -4.13 -29.86 7.47
C THR A 419 -3.00 -28.83 7.38
N PRO A 420 -2.59 -28.23 8.48
CA PRO A 420 -1.38 -27.39 8.51
C PRO A 420 -0.15 -28.14 7.99
N GLU A 421 -0.03 -29.43 8.28
CA GLU A 421 1.07 -30.30 7.80
C GLU A 421 1.06 -30.46 6.28
N ASP A 422 -0.13 -30.49 5.65
CA ASP A 422 -0.26 -30.52 4.18
C ASP A 422 0.22 -29.20 3.57
N ILE A 423 -0.07 -28.05 4.20
CA ILE A 423 0.41 -26.75 3.79
C ILE A 423 1.94 -26.66 3.88
N GLU A 424 2.52 -27.12 4.98
CA GLU A 424 3.99 -27.20 5.13
C GLU A 424 4.63 -28.13 4.10
N LYS A 425 3.99 -29.27 3.81
CA LYS A 425 4.46 -30.20 2.79
C LYS A 425 4.43 -29.56 1.41
N LEU A 426 3.38 -28.82 1.08
CA LEU A 426 3.28 -28.05 -0.17
C LEU A 426 4.46 -27.07 -0.28
N GLY A 427 4.73 -26.30 0.76
CA GLY A 427 5.85 -25.37 0.80
C GLY A 427 7.21 -26.08 0.56
N ARG A 428 7.45 -27.21 1.21
CA ARG A 428 8.68 -28.01 1.00
C ARG A 428 8.82 -28.50 -0.44
N ILE A 429 7.72 -28.90 -1.08
CA ILE A 429 7.72 -29.35 -2.48
C ILE A 429 8.05 -28.17 -3.39
N ILE A 430 7.35 -27.03 -3.24
CA ILE A 430 7.58 -25.82 -4.03
C ILE A 430 9.04 -25.37 -3.92
N MET A 431 9.57 -25.23 -2.71
CA MET A 431 10.95 -24.78 -2.48
C MET A 431 11.99 -25.73 -3.10
N ARG A 432 11.74 -27.04 -3.04
CA ARG A 432 12.61 -28.05 -3.65
C ARG A 432 12.61 -27.94 -5.19
N ILE A 433 11.44 -27.72 -5.81
CA ILE A 433 11.32 -27.57 -7.26
C ILE A 433 12.01 -26.29 -7.71
N VAL A 434 11.67 -25.17 -7.10
CA VAL A 434 12.26 -23.85 -7.41
C VAL A 434 13.79 -23.88 -7.21
N GLY A 435 14.28 -24.49 -6.15
CA GLY A 435 15.73 -24.62 -5.89
C GLY A 435 16.50 -25.46 -6.91
N ARG A 436 15.83 -26.28 -7.70
CA ARG A 436 16.46 -27.08 -8.79
C ARG A 436 16.49 -26.36 -10.12
N ILE A 437 15.64 -25.35 -10.30
CA ILE A 437 15.48 -24.60 -11.55
C ILE A 437 16.36 -23.35 -11.54
N ARG A 438 16.70 -22.82 -10.36
CA ARG A 438 17.68 -21.75 -10.16
C ARG A 438 19.09 -22.28 -10.34
#